data_02abe50202761765efefa2eb6e66c163
#
_entry.id   02abe50202761765efefa2eb6e66c163
#
_cell.length_a   1.000
_cell.length_b   1.000
_cell.length_c   1.000
_cell.angle_alpha   90.00
_cell.angle_beta   90.00
_cell.angle_gamma   90.00
#
_symmetry.space_group_name_H-M   'P 1'
#
loop_
_entity.id
_entity.type
_entity.pdbx_description
1 polymer ?
#
loop_
_entity_poly.entity_id
_entity_poly.type
_entity_poly.pdbx_seq_one_letter_code
_entity_poly.pdbx_strand_id
1 'polypeptide(L)'
;MAGKFCLQSLSVSTNRVPAARHALEILKLLSTIDVPISAARIQGELGLPRSSTYHLLAEMVDAGFVAHLPEHKTYGLGLAAYSMASAYVTQQPLVRMATRDLERCADLVGGSGHLSRMAGSEILYLQEVRAAGAISLVTEVGVRLQAHKTASGRVMLAHLPDAEVRAAVDTAGGSGLSALKERLRLVAARGWDQEVEEITRGQASVAVPILDHLDRPAAAVAVTYPVGTPDAKVDAAIRALQEASDKVAGKMYRNRRK
;
A
#
# COMPACT_ATOMS: atom_id res chain seq x y z
N MET A 1 -51.03 -3.76 25.14
CA MET A 1 -49.76 -3.87 25.94
C MET A 1 -48.63 -4.07 24.95
N ALA A 2 -47.89 -3.01 24.65
CA ALA A 2 -46.82 -3.03 23.67
C ALA A 2 -45.49 -3.12 24.44
N GLY A 3 -44.81 -4.23 24.31
CA GLY A 3 -43.49 -4.47 24.88
C GLY A 3 -42.42 -3.72 24.07
N LYS A 4 -41.81 -2.71 24.67
CA LYS A 4 -40.61 -2.05 24.15
C LYS A 4 -39.41 -2.99 24.28
N PHE A 5 -38.93 -3.52 23.16
CA PHE A 5 -37.61 -4.12 23.10
C PHE A 5 -36.55 -3.00 23.17
N CYS A 6 -35.91 -2.90 24.32
CA CYS A 6 -34.76 -2.05 24.53
C CYS A 6 -33.54 -2.73 23.90
N LEU A 7 -33.07 -2.20 22.74
CA LEU A 7 -31.79 -2.55 22.19
C LEU A 7 -30.69 -1.95 23.10
N GLN A 8 -30.17 -2.77 23.99
CA GLN A 8 -28.95 -2.45 24.71
C GLN A 8 -27.80 -2.39 23.70
N SER A 9 -27.31 -1.18 23.45
CA SER A 9 -26.06 -0.94 22.76
C SER A 9 -24.93 -1.63 23.55
N LEU A 10 -24.36 -2.69 22.98
CA LEU A 10 -23.12 -3.28 23.46
C LEU A 10 -22.01 -2.23 23.35
N SER A 11 -21.76 -1.52 24.46
CA SER A 11 -20.56 -0.71 24.61
C SER A 11 -19.36 -1.65 24.63
N VAL A 12 -18.66 -1.74 23.51
CA VAL A 12 -17.33 -2.37 23.44
C VAL A 12 -16.44 -1.59 24.41
N SER A 13 -16.19 -2.15 25.57
CA SER A 13 -15.23 -1.64 26.56
C SER A 13 -13.85 -1.62 25.89
N THR A 14 -13.46 -0.45 25.39
CA THR A 14 -12.13 -0.24 24.85
C THR A 14 -11.16 -0.11 26.02
N ASN A 15 -10.60 -1.23 26.47
CA ASN A 15 -9.43 -1.24 27.35
C ASN A 15 -8.23 -0.75 26.51
N ARG A 16 -8.15 0.56 26.27
CA ARG A 16 -7.12 1.21 25.47
C ARG A 16 -5.95 1.52 26.37
N VAL A 17 -4.75 1.13 25.96
CA VAL A 17 -3.48 1.52 26.61
C VAL A 17 -3.03 2.83 25.93
N PRO A 18 -3.26 4.02 26.51
CA PRO A 18 -2.99 5.30 25.87
C PRO A 18 -1.52 5.46 25.46
N ALA A 19 -0.60 5.06 26.35
CA ALA A 19 0.84 5.14 26.09
C ALA A 19 1.26 4.35 24.84
N ALA A 20 0.78 3.12 24.68
CA ALA A 20 1.08 2.30 23.51
C ALA A 20 0.52 2.94 22.22
N ARG A 21 -0.70 3.49 22.27
CA ARG A 21 -1.29 4.22 21.15
C ARG A 21 -0.43 5.40 20.73
N HIS A 22 -0.08 6.27 21.68
CA HIS A 22 0.71 7.46 21.42
C HIS A 22 2.09 7.12 20.88
N ALA A 23 2.75 6.05 21.37
CA ALA A 23 4.01 5.58 20.81
C ALA A 23 3.86 5.17 19.33
N LEU A 24 2.80 4.43 18.99
CA LEU A 24 2.51 4.05 17.59
C LEU A 24 2.16 5.25 16.72
N GLU A 25 1.47 6.26 17.26
CA GLU A 25 1.16 7.51 16.55
C GLU A 25 2.44 8.33 16.29
N ILE A 26 3.38 8.37 17.23
CA ILE A 26 4.71 8.99 17.04
C ILE A 26 5.47 8.28 15.89
N LEU A 27 5.54 6.93 15.89
CA LEU A 27 6.19 6.20 14.80
C LEU A 27 5.54 6.49 13.45
N LYS A 28 4.21 6.52 13.38
CA LYS A 28 3.48 6.87 12.18
C LYS A 28 3.82 8.28 11.70
N LEU A 29 3.82 9.26 12.60
CA LEU A 29 4.17 10.64 12.25
C LEU A 29 5.59 10.71 11.70
N LEU A 30 6.57 10.13 12.39
CA LEU A 30 7.96 10.14 11.96
C LEU A 30 8.18 9.40 10.62
N SER A 31 7.34 8.42 10.29
CA SER A 31 7.42 7.70 9.01
C SER A 31 6.84 8.45 7.82
N THR A 32 6.17 9.59 8.03
CA THR A 32 5.60 10.43 6.96
C THR A 32 6.40 11.70 6.70
N ILE A 33 7.48 11.91 7.43
CA ILE A 33 8.29 13.14 7.36
C ILE A 33 9.72 12.76 6.99
N ASP A 34 10.26 13.37 5.95
CA ASP A 34 11.59 13.05 5.39
C ASP A 34 12.76 13.52 6.25
N VAL A 35 12.54 14.36 7.25
CA VAL A 35 13.58 14.94 8.11
C VAL A 35 13.24 14.77 9.59
N PRO A 36 14.24 14.60 10.46
CA PRO A 36 14.02 14.59 11.92
C PRO A 36 13.36 15.87 12.41
N ILE A 37 12.40 15.75 13.36
CA ILE A 37 11.61 16.87 13.88
C ILE A 37 11.76 17.03 15.39
N SER A 38 11.47 18.24 15.91
CA SER A 38 11.57 18.51 17.34
C SER A 38 10.44 17.84 18.15
N ALA A 39 10.69 17.57 19.43
CA ALA A 39 9.66 17.09 20.37
C ALA A 39 8.45 18.04 20.45
N ALA A 40 8.67 19.34 20.34
CA ALA A 40 7.59 20.33 20.32
C ALA A 40 6.69 20.18 19.09
N ARG A 41 7.24 19.85 17.92
CA ARG A 41 6.47 19.60 16.72
C ARG A 41 5.68 18.29 16.85
N ILE A 42 6.29 17.21 17.36
CA ILE A 42 5.58 15.94 17.63
C ILE A 42 4.40 16.18 18.57
N GLN A 43 4.63 16.93 19.63
CA GLN A 43 3.61 17.31 20.61
C GLN A 43 2.43 18.07 19.94
N GLY A 44 2.73 19.07 19.12
CA GLY A 44 1.72 19.86 18.44
C GLY A 44 0.89 19.06 17.42
N GLU A 45 1.55 18.25 16.58
CA GLU A 45 0.90 17.43 15.55
C GLU A 45 -0.04 16.36 16.16
N LEU A 46 0.34 15.79 17.32
CA LEU A 46 -0.41 14.69 17.95
C LEU A 46 -1.27 15.14 19.15
N GLY A 47 -1.21 16.41 19.54
CA GLY A 47 -1.97 16.93 20.68
C GLY A 47 -1.56 16.30 22.04
N LEU A 48 -0.30 15.85 22.18
CA LEU A 48 0.17 15.14 23.37
C LEU A 48 0.61 16.10 24.49
N PRO A 49 0.41 15.76 25.79
CA PRO A 49 1.00 16.50 26.90
C PRO A 49 2.53 16.46 26.85
N ARG A 50 3.18 17.56 27.19
CA ARG A 50 4.65 17.71 27.11
C ARG A 50 5.40 16.63 27.88
N SER A 51 5.05 16.37 29.13
CA SER A 51 5.68 15.34 29.96
C SER A 51 5.56 13.94 29.34
N SER A 52 4.36 13.58 28.87
CA SER A 52 4.11 12.30 28.22
C SER A 52 4.92 12.13 26.94
N THR A 53 5.04 13.20 26.13
CA THR A 53 5.84 13.18 24.89
C THR A 53 7.30 12.86 25.18
N TYR A 54 7.92 13.54 26.15
CA TYR A 54 9.32 13.29 26.49
C TYR A 54 9.56 11.91 27.08
N HIS A 55 8.66 11.41 27.95
CA HIS A 55 8.77 10.06 28.48
C HIS A 55 8.65 9.00 27.39
N LEU A 56 7.67 9.14 26.48
CA LEU A 56 7.51 8.21 25.36
C LEU A 56 8.73 8.24 24.42
N LEU A 57 9.23 9.43 24.09
CA LEU A 57 10.41 9.56 23.25
C LEU A 57 11.66 8.93 23.90
N ALA A 58 11.85 9.08 25.22
CA ALA A 58 12.94 8.44 25.94
C ALA A 58 12.87 6.90 25.82
N GLU A 59 11.71 6.31 26.16
CA GLU A 59 11.49 4.86 26.04
C GLU A 59 11.69 4.35 24.59
N MET A 60 11.22 5.13 23.62
CA MET A 60 11.34 4.76 22.20
C MET A 60 12.79 4.89 21.68
N VAL A 61 13.59 5.82 22.23
CA VAL A 61 15.02 5.94 21.97
C VAL A 61 15.77 4.75 22.60
N ASP A 62 15.49 4.43 23.85
CA ASP A 62 16.09 3.29 24.54
C ASP A 62 15.76 1.96 23.83
N ALA A 63 14.54 1.83 23.32
CA ALA A 63 14.13 0.68 22.52
C ALA A 63 14.68 0.69 21.07
N GLY A 64 15.38 1.75 20.65
CA GLY A 64 15.96 1.88 19.31
C GLY A 64 14.99 2.19 18.18
N PHE A 65 13.70 2.43 18.47
CA PHE A 65 12.69 2.79 17.46
C PHE A 65 12.77 4.24 17.01
N VAL A 66 13.28 5.10 17.88
CA VAL A 66 13.51 6.53 17.62
C VAL A 66 14.99 6.84 17.81
N ALA A 67 15.55 7.66 16.94
CA ALA A 67 16.88 8.22 17.09
C ALA A 67 16.75 9.67 17.58
N HIS A 68 17.48 10.04 18.63
CA HIS A 68 17.62 11.42 19.06
C HIS A 68 18.89 12.02 18.48
N LEU A 69 18.78 13.17 17.83
CA LEU A 69 19.91 13.96 17.32
C LEU A 69 20.14 15.16 18.25
N PRO A 70 21.05 15.06 19.23
CA PRO A 70 21.21 16.08 20.29
C PRO A 70 21.60 17.44 19.74
N GLU A 71 22.45 17.50 18.72
CA GLU A 71 22.94 18.75 18.11
C GLU A 71 21.78 19.61 17.57
N HIS A 72 20.76 18.98 17.03
CA HIS A 72 19.58 19.64 16.45
C HIS A 72 18.34 19.58 17.36
N LYS A 73 18.42 18.87 18.50
CA LYS A 73 17.30 18.60 19.41
C LYS A 73 16.09 18.00 18.67
N THR A 74 16.36 17.11 17.70
CA THR A 74 15.34 16.47 16.85
C THR A 74 15.32 14.97 17.02
N TYR A 75 14.21 14.36 16.61
CA TYR A 75 13.92 12.94 16.68
C TYR A 75 13.54 12.43 15.30
N GLY A 76 14.09 11.29 14.92
CA GLY A 76 13.80 10.58 13.67
C GLY A 76 13.56 9.10 13.93
N LEU A 77 13.29 8.31 12.88
CA LEU A 77 13.19 6.86 13.01
C LEU A 77 14.56 6.27 13.35
N GLY A 78 14.57 5.33 14.30
CA GLY A 78 15.75 4.59 14.74
C GLY A 78 15.96 3.28 13.98
N LEU A 79 17.08 2.61 14.25
CA LEU A 79 17.49 1.39 13.55
C LEU A 79 16.50 0.22 13.74
N ALA A 80 15.80 0.14 14.88
CA ALA A 80 14.78 -0.89 15.11
C ALA A 80 13.61 -0.76 14.12
N ALA A 81 13.22 0.46 13.74
CA ALA A 81 12.19 0.68 12.72
C ALA A 81 12.65 0.17 11.34
N TYR A 82 13.90 0.41 10.96
CA TYR A 82 14.48 -0.15 9.73
C TYR A 82 14.53 -1.68 9.78
N SER A 83 14.95 -2.26 10.90
CA SER A 83 15.00 -3.72 11.09
C SER A 83 13.62 -4.36 10.96
N MET A 84 12.57 -3.71 11.50
CA MET A 84 11.19 -4.17 11.33
C MET A 84 10.73 -4.11 9.88
N ALA A 85 11.04 -3.04 9.16
CA ALA A 85 10.71 -2.93 7.74
C ALA A 85 11.42 -4.01 6.92
N SER A 86 12.70 -4.25 7.17
CA SER A 86 13.48 -5.31 6.52
C SER A 86 12.94 -6.71 6.84
N ALA A 87 12.59 -6.98 8.11
CA ALA A 87 11.99 -8.24 8.52
C ALA A 87 10.60 -8.43 7.87
N TYR A 88 9.80 -7.38 7.78
CA TYR A 88 8.51 -7.41 7.09
C TYR A 88 8.66 -7.86 5.63
N VAL A 89 9.58 -7.24 4.87
CA VAL A 89 9.86 -7.62 3.48
C VAL A 89 10.34 -9.08 3.39
N THR A 90 11.26 -9.50 4.26
CA THR A 90 11.81 -10.85 4.26
C THR A 90 10.78 -11.92 4.66
N GLN A 91 9.90 -11.59 5.62
CA GLN A 91 8.85 -12.48 6.12
C GLN A 91 7.61 -12.53 5.22
N GLN A 92 7.50 -11.64 4.23
CA GLN A 92 6.39 -11.65 3.28
C GLN A 92 6.64 -12.64 2.13
N PRO A 93 6.05 -13.85 2.17
CA PRO A 93 6.21 -14.82 1.08
C PRO A 93 5.79 -14.24 -0.27
N LEU A 94 4.80 -13.35 -0.27
CA LEU A 94 4.27 -12.67 -1.45
C LEU A 94 5.35 -11.87 -2.20
N VAL A 95 6.11 -11.02 -1.49
CA VAL A 95 7.19 -10.21 -2.08
C VAL A 95 8.23 -11.12 -2.70
N ARG A 96 8.76 -12.08 -1.93
CA ARG A 96 9.80 -13.01 -2.39
C ARG A 96 9.36 -13.84 -3.60
N MET A 97 8.08 -14.22 -3.67
CA MET A 97 7.56 -15.02 -4.77
C MET A 97 7.33 -14.21 -6.03
N ALA A 98 6.97 -12.93 -5.92
CA ALA A 98 6.70 -12.05 -7.04
C ALA A 98 7.96 -11.43 -7.66
N THR A 99 9.03 -11.21 -6.88
CA THR A 99 10.21 -10.42 -7.28
C THR A 99 10.80 -10.86 -8.62
N ARG A 100 11.12 -12.15 -8.77
CA ARG A 100 11.76 -12.67 -10.00
C ARG A 100 10.87 -12.54 -11.25
N ASP A 101 9.58 -12.74 -11.09
CA ASP A 101 8.64 -12.61 -12.20
C ASP A 101 8.43 -11.13 -12.56
N LEU A 102 8.44 -10.23 -11.55
CA LEU A 102 8.42 -8.77 -11.77
C LEU A 102 9.67 -8.25 -12.48
N GLU A 103 10.88 -8.74 -12.11
CA GLU A 103 12.13 -8.42 -12.82
C GLU A 103 12.00 -8.75 -14.32
N ARG A 104 11.56 -9.97 -14.64
CA ARG A 104 11.31 -10.38 -16.03
C ARG A 104 10.29 -9.48 -16.74
N CYS A 105 9.20 -9.10 -16.05
CA CYS A 105 8.20 -8.21 -16.65
C CYS A 105 8.74 -6.79 -16.87
N ALA A 106 9.54 -6.26 -15.95
CA ALA A 106 10.20 -4.96 -16.10
C ALA A 106 11.17 -4.93 -17.28
N ASP A 107 11.95 -5.99 -17.45
CA ASP A 107 12.89 -6.12 -18.58
C ASP A 107 12.20 -6.16 -19.95
N LEU A 108 11.01 -6.79 -20.04
CA LEU A 108 10.23 -6.84 -21.29
C LEU A 108 9.88 -5.44 -21.83
N VAL A 109 9.59 -4.50 -20.93
CA VAL A 109 9.17 -3.15 -21.30
C VAL A 109 10.28 -2.09 -21.11
N GLY A 110 11.41 -2.48 -20.52
CA GLY A 110 12.50 -1.55 -20.18
C GLY A 110 12.08 -0.54 -19.09
N GLY A 111 11.26 -0.95 -18.13
CA GLY A 111 10.65 -0.11 -17.13
C GLY A 111 10.80 -0.64 -15.71
N SER A 112 9.79 -0.43 -14.87
CA SER A 112 9.78 -0.85 -13.47
C SER A 112 8.63 -1.81 -13.18
N GLY A 113 8.90 -2.86 -12.40
CA GLY A 113 7.90 -3.80 -11.89
C GLY A 113 7.53 -3.48 -10.45
N HIS A 114 6.24 -3.58 -10.12
CA HIS A 114 5.71 -3.20 -8.82
C HIS A 114 4.82 -4.29 -8.25
N LEU A 115 4.92 -4.48 -6.93
CA LEU A 115 3.96 -5.23 -6.13
C LEU A 115 3.30 -4.27 -5.14
N SER A 116 1.98 -4.26 -5.08
CA SER A 116 1.23 -3.39 -4.17
C SER A 116 0.06 -4.10 -3.51
N ARG A 117 -0.42 -3.55 -2.38
CA ARG A 117 -1.62 -4.01 -1.66
C ARG A 117 -2.55 -2.84 -1.35
N MET A 118 -3.84 -3.16 -1.17
CA MET A 118 -4.79 -2.18 -0.64
C MET A 118 -4.45 -1.80 0.81
N ALA A 119 -4.54 -0.53 1.13
CA ALA A 119 -4.37 0.07 2.45
C ALA A 119 -5.45 1.15 2.68
N GLY A 120 -6.69 0.72 2.91
CA GLY A 120 -7.85 1.60 2.94
C GLY A 120 -8.24 2.07 1.53
N SER A 121 -8.29 3.38 1.32
CA SER A 121 -8.56 4.03 0.02
C SER A 121 -7.33 4.14 -0.89
N GLU A 122 -6.16 3.71 -0.40
CA GLU A 122 -4.89 3.80 -1.09
C GLU A 122 -4.33 2.43 -1.40
N ILE A 123 -3.35 2.38 -2.30
CA ILE A 123 -2.43 1.25 -2.42
C ILE A 123 -1.12 1.59 -1.71
N LEU A 124 -0.46 0.57 -1.18
CA LEU A 124 0.88 0.63 -0.62
C LEU A 124 1.81 -0.21 -1.49
N TYR A 125 2.88 0.38 -2.00
CA TYR A 125 3.92 -0.35 -2.74
C TYR A 125 4.80 -1.14 -1.77
N LEU A 126 4.83 -2.47 -1.96
CA LEU A 126 5.61 -3.42 -1.14
C LEU A 126 6.96 -3.76 -1.77
N GLN A 127 7.05 -3.68 -3.10
CA GLN A 127 8.25 -4.00 -3.87
C GLN A 127 8.28 -3.17 -5.13
N GLU A 128 9.49 -2.72 -5.49
CA GLU A 128 9.84 -2.17 -6.78
C GLU A 128 11.07 -2.91 -7.32
N VAL A 129 11.07 -3.24 -8.58
CA VAL A 129 12.23 -3.74 -9.33
C VAL A 129 12.38 -2.92 -10.60
N ARG A 130 13.61 -2.66 -11.04
CA ARG A 130 13.86 -1.80 -12.21
C ARG A 130 14.71 -2.55 -13.23
N ALA A 131 14.32 -2.44 -14.50
CA ALA A 131 15.18 -2.84 -15.60
C ALA A 131 16.42 -1.94 -15.70
N ALA A 132 17.49 -2.43 -16.28
CA ALA A 132 18.69 -1.63 -16.49
C ALA A 132 18.38 -0.38 -17.33
N GLY A 133 18.73 0.80 -16.82
CA GLY A 133 18.49 2.09 -17.47
C GLY A 133 17.08 2.67 -17.29
N ALA A 134 16.18 1.99 -16.57
CA ALA A 134 14.87 2.56 -16.25
C ALA A 134 14.99 3.79 -15.32
N ILE A 135 14.13 4.79 -15.55
CA ILE A 135 14.09 5.99 -14.73
C ILE A 135 13.57 5.70 -13.31
N SER A 136 14.01 6.50 -12.33
CA SER A 136 13.44 6.47 -11.00
C SER A 136 12.03 7.06 -11.03
N LEU A 137 11.07 6.35 -10.45
CA LEU A 137 9.67 6.74 -10.36
C LEU A 137 9.32 7.16 -8.92
N VAL A 138 8.19 7.85 -8.74
CA VAL A 138 7.62 8.16 -7.42
C VAL A 138 7.00 6.93 -6.73
N THR A 139 7.14 5.74 -7.28
CA THR A 139 6.50 4.49 -6.84
C THR A 139 7.45 3.59 -6.03
N GLU A 140 8.29 4.20 -5.20
CA GLU A 140 9.21 3.46 -4.32
C GLU A 140 8.47 2.66 -3.23
N VAL A 141 9.18 1.70 -2.63
CA VAL A 141 8.65 0.89 -1.52
C VAL A 141 8.22 1.78 -0.36
N GLY A 142 7.00 1.57 0.14
CA GLY A 142 6.40 2.36 1.21
C GLY A 142 5.55 3.54 0.72
N VAL A 143 5.65 3.93 -0.55
CA VAL A 143 4.82 5.00 -1.12
C VAL A 143 3.36 4.56 -1.17
N ARG A 144 2.46 5.51 -0.93
CA ARG A 144 1.01 5.33 -0.98
C ARG A 144 0.41 6.23 -2.05
N LEU A 145 -0.49 5.67 -2.84
CA LEU A 145 -1.24 6.40 -3.87
C LEU A 145 -2.72 6.03 -3.80
N GLN A 146 -3.59 6.96 -4.18
CA GLN A 146 -5.03 6.71 -4.22
C GLN A 146 -5.37 5.56 -5.17
N ALA A 147 -6.06 4.54 -4.67
CA ALA A 147 -6.33 3.31 -5.41
C ALA A 147 -7.07 3.56 -6.73
N HIS A 148 -8.06 4.43 -6.75
CA HIS A 148 -8.86 4.72 -7.96
C HIS A 148 -8.07 5.42 -9.08
N LYS A 149 -6.92 6.03 -8.77
CA LYS A 149 -6.06 6.71 -9.75
C LYS A 149 -5.00 5.81 -10.37
N THR A 150 -4.72 4.66 -9.78
CA THR A 150 -3.66 3.76 -10.26
C THR A 150 -4.26 2.53 -10.95
N ALA A 151 -3.57 1.99 -11.97
CA ALA A 151 -3.94 0.72 -12.56
C ALA A 151 -3.96 -0.41 -11.51
N SER A 152 -2.94 -0.48 -10.64
CA SER A 152 -2.85 -1.44 -9.54
C SER A 152 -4.03 -1.36 -8.57
N GLY A 153 -4.45 -0.15 -8.22
CA GLY A 153 -5.60 0.03 -7.34
C GLY A 153 -6.91 -0.36 -8.00
N ARG A 154 -7.11 0.02 -9.27
CA ARG A 154 -8.33 -0.29 -10.01
C ARG A 154 -8.51 -1.80 -10.24
N VAL A 155 -7.45 -2.56 -10.53
CA VAL A 155 -7.58 -4.02 -10.63
C VAL A 155 -7.95 -4.67 -9.30
N MET A 156 -7.51 -4.11 -8.18
CA MET A 156 -7.95 -4.59 -6.86
C MET A 156 -9.38 -4.14 -6.54
N LEU A 157 -9.72 -2.87 -6.76
CA LEU A 157 -11.08 -2.36 -6.55
C LEU A 157 -12.13 -3.11 -7.37
N ALA A 158 -11.79 -3.57 -8.58
CA ALA A 158 -12.68 -4.33 -9.45
C ALA A 158 -13.14 -5.68 -8.87
N HIS A 159 -12.43 -6.20 -7.84
CA HIS A 159 -12.74 -7.44 -7.14
C HIS A 159 -13.26 -7.20 -5.71
N LEU A 160 -13.64 -5.98 -5.36
CA LEU A 160 -14.24 -5.65 -4.07
C LEU A 160 -15.76 -5.46 -4.20
N PRO A 161 -16.53 -5.74 -3.13
CA PRO A 161 -17.94 -5.41 -3.07
C PRO A 161 -18.19 -3.90 -3.24
N ASP A 162 -19.31 -3.54 -3.85
CA ASP A 162 -19.71 -2.15 -4.12
C ASP A 162 -19.64 -1.21 -2.91
N ALA A 163 -19.92 -1.73 -1.71
CA ALA A 163 -19.85 -0.97 -0.47
C ALA A 163 -18.39 -0.61 -0.11
N GLU A 164 -17.45 -1.55 -0.31
CA GLU A 164 -16.03 -1.34 -0.06
C GLU A 164 -15.43 -0.39 -1.11
N VAL A 165 -15.83 -0.51 -2.38
CA VAL A 165 -15.44 0.42 -3.45
C VAL A 165 -15.90 1.85 -3.12
N ARG A 166 -17.14 2.03 -2.67
CA ARG A 166 -17.64 3.35 -2.24
C ARG A 166 -16.82 3.91 -1.09
N ALA A 167 -16.60 3.12 -0.04
CA ALA A 167 -15.81 3.56 1.10
C ALA A 167 -14.37 3.95 0.73
N ALA A 168 -13.76 3.28 -0.26
CA ALA A 168 -12.42 3.61 -0.75
C ALA A 168 -12.39 4.91 -1.60
N VAL A 169 -13.52 5.31 -2.20
CA VAL A 169 -13.59 6.47 -3.09
C VAL A 169 -14.19 7.72 -2.40
N ASP A 170 -15.13 7.56 -1.46
CA ASP A 170 -15.82 8.66 -0.77
C ASP A 170 -14.85 9.55 0.05
N THR A 171 -13.74 9.00 0.51
CA THR A 171 -12.67 9.77 1.14
C THR A 171 -11.96 10.74 0.19
N ALA A 172 -12.20 10.63 -1.12
CA ALA A 172 -11.53 11.41 -2.16
C ALA A 172 -12.45 12.43 -2.90
N GLY A 173 -13.65 12.73 -2.37
CA GLY A 173 -14.51 13.79 -2.92
C GLY A 173 -15.42 13.39 -4.09
N GLY A 174 -15.86 12.16 -4.16
CA GLY A 174 -17.10 11.63 -4.73
C GLY A 174 -17.60 11.99 -6.15
N SER A 175 -16.97 12.83 -6.93
CA SER A 175 -17.36 13.10 -8.32
C SER A 175 -16.72 12.05 -9.25
N GLY A 176 -17.55 11.21 -9.88
CA GLY A 176 -17.05 10.22 -10.86
C GLY A 176 -17.26 8.75 -10.48
N LEU A 177 -17.93 8.45 -9.37
CA LEU A 177 -18.16 7.07 -8.93
C LEU A 177 -18.86 6.19 -9.98
N SER A 178 -19.79 6.75 -10.76
CA SER A 178 -20.49 6.00 -11.82
C SER A 178 -19.54 5.60 -12.95
N ALA A 179 -18.71 6.53 -13.43
CA ALA A 179 -17.71 6.28 -14.47
C ALA A 179 -16.64 5.28 -13.98
N LEU A 180 -16.20 5.42 -12.73
CA LEU A 180 -15.29 4.47 -12.13
C LEU A 180 -15.89 3.07 -12.07
N LYS A 181 -17.12 2.91 -11.62
CA LYS A 181 -17.81 1.60 -11.56
C LYS A 181 -17.90 0.94 -12.93
N GLU A 182 -18.19 1.69 -13.97
CA GLU A 182 -18.22 1.15 -15.33
C GLU A 182 -16.82 0.69 -15.77
N ARG A 183 -15.78 1.50 -15.50
CA ARG A 183 -14.39 1.09 -15.74
C ARG A 183 -14.03 -0.18 -14.95
N LEU A 184 -14.40 -0.27 -13.67
CA LEU A 184 -14.11 -1.45 -12.84
C LEU A 184 -14.79 -2.73 -13.37
N ARG A 185 -15.99 -2.64 -13.93
CA ARG A 185 -16.65 -3.80 -14.58
C ARG A 185 -15.85 -4.30 -15.80
N LEU A 186 -15.36 -3.38 -16.64
CA LEU A 186 -14.51 -3.74 -17.77
C LEU A 186 -13.18 -4.35 -17.29
N VAL A 187 -12.60 -3.80 -16.24
CA VAL A 187 -11.36 -4.31 -15.62
C VAL A 187 -11.58 -5.72 -15.08
N ALA A 188 -12.67 -5.96 -14.34
CA ALA A 188 -13.01 -7.30 -13.84
C ALA A 188 -13.19 -8.32 -14.99
N ALA A 189 -13.81 -7.91 -16.09
CA ALA A 189 -14.06 -8.80 -17.23
C ALA A 189 -12.78 -9.17 -18.00
N ARG A 190 -11.83 -8.22 -18.16
CA ARG A 190 -10.58 -8.45 -18.92
C ARG A 190 -9.42 -8.95 -18.04
N GLY A 191 -9.51 -8.78 -16.72
CA GLY A 191 -8.51 -9.22 -15.75
C GLY A 191 -7.25 -8.33 -15.62
N TRP A 192 -7.24 -7.15 -16.21
CA TRP A 192 -6.13 -6.18 -16.13
C TRP A 192 -6.63 -4.75 -16.32
N ASP A 193 -5.82 -3.77 -15.92
CA ASP A 193 -6.05 -2.36 -16.22
C ASP A 193 -4.78 -1.66 -16.66
N GLN A 194 -4.97 -0.51 -17.34
CA GLN A 194 -3.90 0.36 -17.81
C GLN A 194 -4.18 1.79 -17.39
N GLU A 195 -3.15 2.53 -17.03
CA GLU A 195 -3.18 3.97 -16.94
C GLU A 195 -2.09 4.57 -17.83
N VAL A 196 -2.33 5.79 -18.31
CA VAL A 196 -1.38 6.52 -19.16
C VAL A 196 -1.26 7.92 -18.62
N GLU A 197 -0.07 8.28 -18.11
CA GLU A 197 0.28 9.59 -17.57
C GLU A 197 -0.60 10.07 -16.39
N GLU A 198 -1.42 9.18 -15.79
CA GLU A 198 -2.26 9.54 -14.65
C GLU A 198 -1.43 9.75 -13.36
N ILE A 199 -0.29 9.07 -13.25
CA ILE A 199 0.60 9.12 -12.07
C ILE A 199 1.90 9.85 -12.40
N THR A 200 2.56 9.49 -13.49
CA THR A 200 3.84 10.07 -13.88
C THR A 200 3.79 10.45 -15.36
N ARG A 201 4.05 11.72 -15.66
CA ARG A 201 4.09 12.21 -17.05
C ARG A 201 5.12 11.43 -17.88
N GLY A 202 4.77 11.08 -19.09
CA GLY A 202 5.60 10.29 -20.01
C GLY A 202 5.67 8.80 -19.69
N GLN A 203 4.88 8.33 -18.69
CA GLN A 203 4.82 6.92 -18.29
C GLN A 203 3.41 6.36 -18.42
N ALA A 204 3.33 5.08 -18.68
CA ALA A 204 2.11 4.29 -18.62
C ALA A 204 2.32 3.06 -17.72
N SER A 205 1.26 2.54 -17.13
CA SER A 205 1.35 1.34 -16.33
C SER A 205 0.25 0.36 -16.68
N VAL A 206 0.56 -0.94 -16.69
CA VAL A 206 -0.42 -2.02 -16.72
C VAL A 206 -0.34 -2.83 -15.44
N ALA A 207 -1.48 -3.30 -14.94
CA ALA A 207 -1.57 -4.05 -13.70
C ALA A 207 -2.52 -5.25 -13.83
N VAL A 208 -2.26 -6.29 -13.00
CA VAL A 208 -3.05 -7.51 -12.87
C VAL A 208 -3.27 -7.79 -11.38
N PRO A 209 -4.48 -8.17 -10.93
CA PRO A 209 -4.73 -8.50 -9.55
C PRO A 209 -4.18 -9.89 -9.20
N ILE A 210 -3.70 -10.06 -7.96
CA ILE A 210 -3.48 -11.37 -7.35
C ILE A 210 -4.67 -11.65 -6.45
N LEU A 211 -5.46 -12.67 -6.78
CA LEU A 211 -6.68 -13.01 -6.05
C LEU A 211 -6.42 -14.15 -5.05
N ASP A 212 -7.09 -14.11 -3.92
CA ASP A 212 -7.10 -15.19 -2.95
C ASP A 212 -8.12 -16.30 -3.32
N HIS A 213 -8.32 -17.26 -2.44
CA HIS A 213 -9.24 -18.41 -2.63
C HIS A 213 -10.73 -18.01 -2.57
N LEU A 214 -11.06 -16.78 -2.22
CA LEU A 214 -12.40 -16.20 -2.21
C LEU A 214 -12.59 -15.18 -3.35
N ASP A 215 -11.69 -15.17 -4.33
CA ASP A 215 -11.62 -14.19 -5.42
C ASP A 215 -11.51 -12.73 -4.93
N ARG A 216 -11.00 -12.52 -3.71
CA ARG A 216 -10.73 -11.19 -3.19
C ARG A 216 -9.29 -10.75 -3.53
N PRO A 217 -9.05 -9.44 -3.73
CA PRO A 217 -7.74 -8.94 -4.10
C PRO A 217 -6.77 -9.01 -2.91
N ALA A 218 -5.79 -9.88 -2.99
CA ALA A 218 -4.72 -10.00 -2.01
C ALA A 218 -3.58 -9.00 -2.28
N ALA A 219 -3.33 -8.69 -3.56
CA ALA A 219 -2.32 -7.77 -4.04
C ALA A 219 -2.56 -7.41 -5.52
N ALA A 220 -1.71 -6.55 -6.09
CA ALA A 220 -1.58 -6.36 -7.53
C ALA A 220 -0.11 -6.40 -7.93
N VAL A 221 0.17 -6.97 -9.11
CA VAL A 221 1.44 -6.86 -9.83
C VAL A 221 1.27 -5.93 -11.02
N ALA A 222 2.26 -5.08 -11.27
CA ALA A 222 2.21 -4.10 -12.34
C ALA A 222 3.59 -3.86 -12.97
N VAL A 223 3.60 -3.32 -14.18
CA VAL A 223 4.79 -2.70 -14.77
C VAL A 223 4.47 -1.29 -15.22
N THR A 224 5.43 -0.39 -15.01
CA THR A 224 5.42 0.99 -15.53
C THR A 224 6.50 1.12 -16.59
N TYR A 225 6.19 1.78 -17.69
CA TYR A 225 7.03 1.86 -18.88
C TYR A 225 6.82 3.21 -19.60
N PRO A 226 7.80 3.68 -20.42
CA PRO A 226 7.66 4.90 -21.19
C PRO A 226 6.48 4.86 -22.16
N VAL A 227 5.73 5.95 -22.25
CA VAL A 227 4.71 6.14 -23.29
C VAL A 227 5.37 5.99 -24.66
N GLY A 228 4.73 5.25 -25.59
CA GLY A 228 5.31 4.91 -26.90
C GLY A 228 6.05 3.57 -26.91
N THR A 229 6.11 2.84 -25.80
CA THR A 229 6.53 1.42 -25.80
C THR A 229 5.65 0.63 -26.78
N PRO A 230 6.22 -0.19 -27.69
CA PRO A 230 5.44 -0.93 -28.67
C PRO A 230 4.37 -1.83 -28.04
N ASP A 231 3.15 -1.83 -28.60
CA ASP A 231 2.00 -2.61 -28.08
C ASP A 231 2.34 -4.09 -27.90
N ALA A 232 3.10 -4.67 -28.81
CA ALA A 232 3.51 -6.08 -28.68
C ALA A 232 4.32 -6.37 -27.40
N LYS A 233 5.13 -5.41 -26.92
CA LYS A 233 5.83 -5.53 -25.64
C LYS A 233 4.89 -5.37 -24.45
N VAL A 234 3.94 -4.45 -24.55
CA VAL A 234 2.91 -4.24 -23.52
C VAL A 234 2.04 -5.49 -23.39
N ASP A 235 1.58 -6.06 -24.48
CA ASP A 235 0.81 -7.31 -24.51
C ASP A 235 1.60 -8.49 -23.91
N ALA A 236 2.90 -8.58 -24.24
CA ALA A 236 3.77 -9.59 -23.66
C ALA A 236 3.92 -9.41 -22.15
N ALA A 237 4.02 -8.17 -21.66
CA ALA A 237 4.09 -7.86 -20.24
C ALA A 237 2.77 -8.18 -19.53
N ILE A 238 1.60 -7.88 -20.11
CA ILE A 238 0.30 -8.25 -19.56
C ILE A 238 0.22 -9.76 -19.36
N ARG A 239 0.57 -10.56 -20.38
CA ARG A 239 0.58 -12.03 -20.25
C ARG A 239 1.54 -12.52 -19.17
N ALA A 240 2.74 -11.95 -19.11
CA ALA A 240 3.72 -12.31 -18.09
C ALA A 240 3.26 -11.94 -16.66
N LEU A 241 2.57 -10.80 -16.48
CA LEU A 241 1.96 -10.42 -15.22
C LEU A 241 0.82 -11.37 -14.82
N GLN A 242 -0.01 -11.81 -15.77
CA GLN A 242 -1.06 -12.80 -15.52
C GLN A 242 -0.48 -14.14 -15.08
N GLU A 243 0.56 -14.64 -15.77
CA GLU A 243 1.30 -15.85 -15.37
C GLU A 243 1.90 -15.71 -13.96
N ALA A 244 2.51 -14.56 -13.66
CA ALA A 244 3.07 -14.27 -12.34
C ALA A 244 1.99 -14.26 -11.25
N SER A 245 0.86 -13.60 -11.53
CA SER A 245 -0.30 -13.56 -10.63
C SER A 245 -0.83 -14.96 -10.34
N ASP A 246 -1.10 -15.77 -11.36
CA ASP A 246 -1.62 -17.13 -11.21
C ASP A 246 -0.66 -18.03 -10.43
N LYS A 247 0.64 -17.94 -10.69
CA LYS A 247 1.69 -18.67 -9.98
C LYS A 247 1.72 -18.32 -8.50
N VAL A 248 1.64 -17.02 -8.17
CA VAL A 248 1.63 -16.56 -6.78
C VAL A 248 0.34 -16.96 -6.09
N ALA A 249 -0.83 -16.72 -6.72
CA ALA A 249 -2.13 -17.10 -6.20
C ALA A 249 -2.24 -18.62 -5.95
N GLY A 250 -1.76 -19.42 -6.88
CA GLY A 250 -1.74 -20.89 -6.77
C GLY A 250 -0.93 -21.36 -5.57
N LYS A 251 0.27 -20.83 -5.38
CA LYS A 251 1.16 -21.23 -4.27
C LYS A 251 0.72 -20.71 -2.91
N MET A 252 0.18 -19.49 -2.83
CA MET A 252 -0.15 -18.85 -1.56
C MET A 252 -1.55 -19.14 -1.06
N TYR A 253 -2.52 -19.23 -1.98
CA TYR A 253 -3.92 -19.20 -1.61
C TYR A 253 -4.71 -20.45 -2.05
N ARG A 254 -4.39 -21.06 -3.20
CA ARG A 254 -5.12 -22.21 -3.73
C ARG A 254 -4.63 -23.56 -3.19
N ASN A 255 -3.36 -23.68 -2.79
CA ASN A 255 -2.78 -24.96 -2.29
C ASN A 255 -2.97 -25.20 -0.76
N ARG A 256 -3.76 -24.41 -0.04
CA ARG A 256 -4.05 -24.64 1.39
C ARG A 256 -5.27 -25.50 1.66
N ARG A 257 -5.84 -26.18 0.65
CA ARG A 257 -6.83 -27.23 0.85
C ARG A 257 -6.12 -28.60 0.87
N LYS A 258 -5.56 -28.96 2.02
CA LYS A 258 -5.33 -30.34 2.46
C LYS A 258 -5.55 -30.40 3.95
#